data_045146a340d3bdb491ae6616409cfd95
#
_entry.id   045146a340d3bdb491ae6616409cfd95
#
_cell.length_a   1.000
_cell.length_b   1.000
_cell.length_c   1.000
_cell.angle_alpha   90.00
_cell.angle_beta   90.00
_cell.angle_gamma   90.00
#
_symmetry.space_group_name_H-M   'P 1'
#
loop_
_entity.id
_entity.type
_entity.pdbx_description
1 polymer ?
#
loop_
_entity_poly.entity_id
_entity_poly.type
_entity_poly.pdbx_seq_one_letter_code
_entity_poly.pdbx_strand_id
1 'polypeptide(L)'
;NWREEGKTISIRINGLDTHYMYRDVIEIIEEVGDRVDTLLIPKVGSSSDVYMVDCLLNQIEQNKKFENRIGLECLIETALGMSNIQSIATSSSRLEALHFGVADYAASMHARTVVIGGLNPDYPGDQWHHGLSTLVMTCRSYGLRAIDGPFGDFNDKEGYLDAAKRAAAIGFEGKWAIHPSQIDLANEVFSPPKEEIDKAKRILLELEKAAAEGKGAA
;
A
#
# COMPACT_ATOMS: atom_id res chain seq x y z
N ASN A 1 6.77 -13.25 18.54
CA ASN A 1 7.34 -11.96 18.15
C ASN A 1 7.23 -11.81 16.63
N TRP A 2 6.38 -10.91 16.16
CA TRP A 2 6.05 -10.77 14.72
C TRP A 2 7.29 -10.46 13.86
N ARG A 3 8.25 -9.68 14.35
CA ARG A 3 9.50 -9.41 13.64
C ARG A 3 10.34 -10.67 13.41
N GLU A 4 10.40 -11.56 14.38
CA GLU A 4 11.11 -12.85 14.24
C GLU A 4 10.44 -13.75 13.21
N GLU A 5 9.15 -13.53 12.95
CA GLU A 5 8.38 -14.21 11.91
C GLU A 5 8.47 -13.52 10.53
N GLY A 6 9.30 -12.48 10.40
CA GLY A 6 9.43 -11.70 9.15
C GLY A 6 8.23 -10.83 8.81
N LYS A 7 7.43 -10.43 9.81
CA LYS A 7 6.27 -9.54 9.63
C LYS A 7 6.69 -8.08 9.75
N THR A 8 6.18 -7.24 8.86
CA THR A 8 6.32 -5.79 8.93
C THR A 8 5.30 -5.21 9.91
N ILE A 9 5.75 -4.32 10.79
CA ILE A 9 4.90 -3.59 11.73
C ILE A 9 4.71 -2.17 11.21
N SER A 10 3.51 -1.88 10.70
CA SER A 10 3.11 -0.55 10.25
C SER A 10 2.12 0.06 11.24
N ILE A 11 2.31 1.33 11.59
CA ILE A 11 1.40 2.08 12.47
C ILE A 11 0.74 3.19 11.68
N ARG A 12 -0.60 3.21 11.64
CA ARG A 12 -1.33 4.33 11.06
C ARG A 12 -1.55 5.42 12.10
N ILE A 13 -1.05 6.60 11.82
CA ILE A 13 -1.25 7.82 12.63
C ILE A 13 -2.57 8.51 12.30
N ASN A 14 -2.95 9.51 13.10
CA ASN A 14 -4.04 10.41 12.75
C ASN A 14 -3.64 11.34 11.57
N GLY A 15 -4.64 11.85 10.85
CA GLY A 15 -4.40 12.73 9.72
C GLY A 15 -3.84 14.10 10.12
N LEU A 16 -3.14 14.74 9.17
CA LEU A 16 -2.59 16.08 9.35
C LEU A 16 -3.66 17.18 9.54
N ASP A 17 -4.90 16.85 9.16
CA ASP A 17 -6.09 17.67 9.39
C ASP A 17 -6.60 17.65 10.84
N THR A 18 -5.94 16.90 11.73
CA THR A 18 -6.29 16.76 13.14
C THR A 18 -5.21 17.35 14.06
N HIS A 19 -5.57 17.65 15.29
CA HIS A 19 -4.61 18.08 16.31
C HIS A 19 -3.90 16.92 17.03
N TYR A 20 -4.11 15.68 16.59
CA TYR A 20 -3.53 14.48 17.20
C TYR A 20 -2.24 14.02 16.52
N MET A 21 -2.09 14.25 15.22
CA MET A 21 -1.03 13.67 14.39
C MET A 21 0.37 13.83 14.99
N TYR A 22 0.74 15.05 15.39
CA TYR A 22 2.09 15.33 15.90
C TYR A 22 2.39 14.54 17.20
N ARG A 23 1.37 14.35 18.05
CA ARG A 23 1.51 13.53 19.26
C ARG A 23 1.66 12.08 18.95
N ASP A 24 0.88 11.55 18.00
CA ASP A 24 1.01 10.17 17.55
C ASP A 24 2.44 9.89 17.09
N VAL A 25 3.00 10.77 16.26
CA VAL A 25 4.38 10.60 15.77
C VAL A 25 5.39 10.68 16.93
N ILE A 26 5.32 11.72 17.75
CA ILE A 26 6.31 11.94 18.82
C ILE A 26 6.19 10.85 19.88
N GLU A 27 5.00 10.67 20.48
CA GLU A 27 4.82 9.79 21.63
C GLU A 27 5.05 8.32 21.27
N ILE A 28 4.51 7.85 20.14
CA ILE A 28 4.67 6.45 19.71
C ILE A 28 6.14 6.17 19.30
N ILE A 29 6.71 7.04 18.47
CA ILE A 29 8.04 6.76 17.93
C ILE A 29 9.11 6.94 19.00
N GLU A 30 8.96 7.88 19.93
CA GLU A 30 9.89 7.98 21.06
C GLU A 30 9.83 6.78 22.02
N GLU A 31 8.69 6.11 22.14
CA GLU A 31 8.50 4.99 23.05
C GLU A 31 8.86 3.63 22.40
N VAL A 32 8.42 3.40 21.15
CA VAL A 32 8.53 2.08 20.50
C VAL A 32 9.11 2.11 19.08
N GLY A 33 9.69 3.22 18.63
CA GLY A 33 10.15 3.39 17.25
C GLY A 33 11.21 2.38 16.81
N ASP A 34 11.99 1.85 17.74
CA ASP A 34 12.93 0.75 17.48
C ASP A 34 12.28 -0.57 17.05
N ARG A 35 10.96 -0.68 17.23
CA ARG A 35 10.13 -1.85 16.89
C ARG A 35 9.16 -1.59 15.75
N VAL A 36 9.11 -0.37 15.23
CA VAL A 36 8.24 0.03 14.11
C VAL A 36 9.04 -0.01 12.82
N ASP A 37 8.46 -0.61 11.79
CA ASP A 37 9.10 -0.66 10.48
C ASP A 37 8.64 0.51 9.61
N THR A 38 7.33 0.83 9.62
CA THR A 38 6.76 1.92 8.80
C THR A 38 5.69 2.72 9.55
N LEU A 39 5.51 3.98 9.16
CA LEU A 39 4.35 4.80 9.51
C LEU A 39 3.46 5.00 8.29
N LEU A 40 2.16 4.73 8.44
CA LEU A 40 1.14 5.00 7.44
C LEU A 40 0.46 6.34 7.70
N ILE A 41 0.62 7.28 6.77
CA ILE A 41 0.05 8.62 6.82
C ILE A 41 -1.30 8.61 6.10
N PRO A 42 -2.43 8.85 6.78
CA PRO A 42 -3.73 8.92 6.14
C PRO A 42 -3.97 10.28 5.46
N LYS A 43 -4.90 10.31 4.51
CA LYS A 43 -5.41 11.52 3.84
C LYS A 43 -4.34 12.42 3.24
N VAL A 44 -3.23 11.84 2.79
CA VAL A 44 -2.16 12.59 2.14
C VAL A 44 -2.71 13.31 0.92
N GLY A 45 -2.59 14.63 0.90
CA GLY A 45 -3.05 15.49 -0.18
C GLY A 45 -1.92 16.10 -1.01
N SER A 46 -0.71 16.17 -0.45
CA SER A 46 0.44 16.81 -1.10
C SER A 46 1.77 16.20 -0.62
N SER A 47 2.84 16.51 -1.37
CA SER A 47 4.21 16.17 -0.97
C SER A 47 4.65 16.81 0.36
N SER A 48 4.08 17.97 0.70
CA SER A 48 4.37 18.68 1.96
C SER A 48 3.88 17.89 3.19
N ASP A 49 2.80 17.14 3.06
CA ASP A 49 2.27 16.31 4.14
C ASP A 49 3.27 15.21 4.52
N VAL A 50 3.84 14.57 3.51
CA VAL A 50 4.88 13.53 3.70
C VAL A 50 6.16 14.16 4.26
N TYR A 51 6.59 15.29 3.71
CA TYR A 51 7.80 15.99 4.14
C TYR A 51 7.74 16.39 5.62
N MET A 52 6.58 16.85 6.10
CA MET A 52 6.40 17.19 7.51
C MET A 52 6.67 16.00 8.42
N VAL A 53 6.11 14.83 8.11
CA VAL A 53 6.31 13.61 8.91
C VAL A 53 7.75 13.11 8.80
N ASP A 54 8.35 13.16 7.61
CA ASP A 54 9.76 12.80 7.40
C ASP A 54 10.70 13.67 8.27
N CYS A 55 10.46 14.98 8.34
CA CYS A 55 11.25 15.87 9.20
C CYS A 55 11.14 15.50 10.68
N LEU A 56 9.94 15.18 11.18
CA LEU A 56 9.74 14.75 12.56
C LEU A 56 10.48 13.44 12.85
N LEU A 57 10.33 12.44 11.98
CA LEU A 57 11.03 11.16 12.12
C LEU A 57 12.55 11.33 12.14
N ASN A 58 13.11 12.14 11.23
CA ASN A 58 14.55 12.41 11.21
C ASN A 58 15.05 12.99 12.54
N GLN A 59 14.30 13.90 13.15
CA GLN A 59 14.68 14.51 14.44
C GLN A 59 14.60 13.50 15.58
N ILE A 60 13.54 12.70 15.63
CA ILE A 60 13.34 11.69 16.67
C ILE A 60 14.40 10.59 16.56
N GLU A 61 14.64 10.05 15.37
CA GLU A 61 15.66 9.01 15.12
C GLU A 61 17.06 9.47 15.53
N GLN A 62 17.43 10.72 15.20
CA GLN A 62 18.70 11.30 15.62
C GLN A 62 18.80 11.44 17.14
N ASN A 63 17.75 11.95 17.79
CA ASN A 63 17.69 12.12 19.23
C ASN A 63 17.77 10.78 19.98
N LYS A 64 17.00 9.79 19.50
CA LYS A 64 16.92 8.44 20.10
C LYS A 64 18.07 7.52 19.66
N LYS A 65 18.84 7.92 18.64
CA LYS A 65 19.94 7.13 18.05
C LYS A 65 19.48 5.76 17.55
N PHE A 66 18.34 5.73 16.83
CA PHE A 66 17.87 4.49 16.24
C PHE A 66 18.85 4.00 15.17
N GLU A 67 19.09 2.69 15.14
CA GLU A 67 19.94 2.05 14.13
C GLU A 67 19.22 1.91 12.78
N ASN A 68 17.90 1.69 12.83
CA ASN A 68 17.08 1.52 11.66
C ASN A 68 16.28 2.80 11.35
N ARG A 69 16.16 3.11 10.07
CA ARG A 69 15.31 4.18 9.58
C ARG A 69 13.89 3.67 9.43
N ILE A 70 12.92 4.40 9.99
CA ILE A 70 11.49 4.06 9.85
C ILE A 70 11.01 4.47 8.46
N GLY A 71 10.38 3.55 7.73
CA GLY A 71 9.77 3.80 6.43
C GLY A 71 8.48 4.62 6.53
N LEU A 72 8.03 5.15 5.41
CA LEU A 72 6.75 5.83 5.28
C LEU A 72 5.86 5.12 4.27
N GLU A 73 4.57 5.09 4.56
CA GLU A 73 3.54 4.65 3.66
C GLU A 73 2.46 5.74 3.58
N CYS A 74 1.85 5.94 2.43
CA CYS A 74 0.82 6.95 2.24
C CYS A 74 -0.51 6.32 1.86
N LEU A 75 -1.58 6.75 2.52
CA LEU A 75 -2.94 6.37 2.16
C LEU A 75 -3.53 7.45 1.23
N ILE A 76 -3.68 7.09 -0.04
CA ILE A 76 -4.28 7.93 -1.07
C ILE A 76 -5.79 7.71 -1.04
N GLU A 77 -6.47 8.61 -0.37
CA GLU A 77 -7.91 8.47 -0.05
C GLU A 77 -8.70 9.77 -0.22
N THR A 78 -8.15 10.73 -0.98
CA THR A 78 -8.83 11.96 -1.35
C THR A 78 -8.64 12.26 -2.83
N ALA A 79 -9.57 13.01 -3.42
CA ALA A 79 -9.45 13.51 -4.79
C ALA A 79 -8.16 14.32 -4.98
N LEU A 80 -7.81 15.16 -3.99
CA LEU A 80 -6.59 15.95 -4.00
C LEU A 80 -5.33 15.06 -3.97
N GLY A 81 -5.29 14.04 -3.08
CA GLY A 81 -4.19 13.09 -3.00
C GLY A 81 -3.99 12.32 -4.29
N MET A 82 -5.08 11.86 -4.91
CA MET A 82 -5.02 11.19 -6.21
C MET A 82 -4.53 12.11 -7.32
N SER A 83 -4.97 13.37 -7.34
CA SER A 83 -4.51 14.37 -8.30
C SER A 83 -3.01 14.67 -8.17
N ASN A 84 -2.46 14.61 -6.95
CA ASN A 84 -1.06 14.90 -6.64
C ASN A 84 -0.19 13.64 -6.46
N ILE A 85 -0.69 12.47 -6.81
CA ILE A 85 -0.08 11.18 -6.47
C ILE A 85 1.39 11.06 -6.91
N GLN A 86 1.76 11.61 -8.07
CA GLN A 86 3.14 11.56 -8.55
C GLN A 86 4.09 12.39 -7.68
N SER A 87 3.68 13.59 -7.27
CA SER A 87 4.48 14.43 -6.38
C SER A 87 4.58 13.84 -4.98
N ILE A 88 3.55 13.16 -4.52
CA ILE A 88 3.55 12.41 -3.26
C ILE A 88 4.53 11.24 -3.35
N ALA A 89 4.49 10.47 -4.43
CA ALA A 89 5.34 9.30 -4.63
C ALA A 89 6.85 9.61 -4.66
N THR A 90 7.22 10.86 -4.94
CA THR A 90 8.62 11.31 -5.00
C THR A 90 9.05 12.18 -3.82
N SER A 91 8.20 12.37 -2.82
CA SER A 91 8.38 13.36 -1.76
C SER A 91 9.40 12.99 -0.69
N SER A 92 9.69 11.72 -0.51
CA SER A 92 10.65 11.23 0.49
C SER A 92 11.29 9.93 0.05
N SER A 93 12.58 9.78 0.35
CA SER A 93 13.31 8.51 0.16
C SER A 93 12.93 7.44 1.19
N ARG A 94 12.07 7.77 2.17
CA ARG A 94 11.51 6.83 3.14
C ARG A 94 10.26 6.12 2.61
N LEU A 95 9.67 6.66 1.53
CA LEU A 95 8.39 6.17 1.05
C LEU A 95 8.56 4.78 0.45
N GLU A 96 7.76 3.82 0.94
CA GLU A 96 7.82 2.41 0.56
C GLU A 96 6.56 1.93 -0.16
N ALA A 97 5.40 2.48 0.20
CA ALA A 97 4.12 2.05 -0.35
C ALA A 97 3.10 3.17 -0.48
N LEU A 98 2.19 3.01 -1.45
CA LEU A 98 0.94 3.75 -1.52
C LEU A 98 -0.23 2.78 -1.35
N HIS A 99 -1.20 3.18 -0.52
CA HIS A 99 -2.40 2.42 -0.25
C HIS A 99 -3.62 3.15 -0.85
N PHE A 100 -4.60 2.41 -1.35
CA PHE A 100 -5.84 2.98 -1.85
C PHE A 100 -6.93 2.99 -0.78
N GLY A 101 -7.28 4.16 -0.27
CA GLY A 101 -8.32 4.30 0.77
C GLY A 101 -9.70 4.50 0.19
N VAL A 102 -10.32 3.46 -0.33
CA VAL A 102 -11.56 3.52 -1.13
C VAL A 102 -12.73 4.21 -0.45
N ALA A 103 -12.88 4.11 0.88
CA ALA A 103 -14.01 4.68 1.61
C ALA A 103 -13.97 6.23 1.62
N ASP A 104 -12.88 6.80 2.11
CA ASP A 104 -12.68 8.24 2.13
C ASP A 104 -12.51 8.81 0.71
N TYR A 105 -11.90 8.03 -0.22
CA TYR A 105 -11.81 8.41 -1.63
C TYR A 105 -13.21 8.56 -2.25
N ALA A 106 -14.11 7.61 -2.02
CA ALA A 106 -15.48 7.69 -2.48
C ALA A 106 -16.21 8.93 -1.91
N ALA A 107 -16.04 9.20 -0.62
CA ALA A 107 -16.61 10.38 0.03
C ALA A 107 -16.04 11.67 -0.57
N SER A 108 -14.72 11.76 -0.77
CA SER A 108 -14.05 12.90 -1.37
C SER A 108 -14.46 13.16 -2.83
N MET A 109 -14.74 12.09 -3.58
CA MET A 109 -15.25 12.14 -4.96
C MET A 109 -16.75 12.35 -5.06
N HIS A 110 -17.48 12.41 -3.93
CA HIS A 110 -18.95 12.39 -3.89
C HIS A 110 -19.54 11.19 -4.65
N ALA A 111 -18.81 10.07 -4.70
CA ALA A 111 -19.25 8.87 -5.41
C ALA A 111 -20.32 8.12 -4.62
N ARG A 112 -21.27 7.53 -5.35
CA ARG A 112 -22.29 6.67 -4.73
C ARG A 112 -21.73 5.28 -4.52
N THR A 113 -21.67 4.85 -3.26
CA THR A 113 -21.19 3.53 -2.86
C THR A 113 -22.32 2.73 -2.21
N VAL A 114 -22.34 1.43 -2.45
CA VAL A 114 -23.24 0.48 -1.79
C VAL A 114 -22.48 -0.24 -0.67
N VAL A 115 -21.31 -0.75 -0.99
CA VAL A 115 -20.39 -1.41 -0.05
C VAL A 115 -19.01 -0.80 -0.23
N ILE A 116 -18.29 -0.58 0.88
CA ILE A 116 -16.90 -0.10 0.84
C ILE A 116 -16.03 -1.10 0.06
N GLY A 117 -15.41 -0.65 -1.03
CA GLY A 117 -14.58 -1.49 -1.91
C GLY A 117 -15.37 -2.37 -2.89
N GLY A 118 -16.70 -2.38 -2.80
CA GLY A 118 -17.58 -3.04 -3.75
C GLY A 118 -17.83 -2.20 -5.02
N LEU A 119 -18.39 -2.82 -6.03
CA LEU A 119 -18.81 -2.16 -7.26
C LEU A 119 -20.25 -1.62 -7.11
N ASN A 120 -20.53 -0.49 -7.76
CA ASN A 120 -21.88 0.02 -7.89
C ASN A 120 -22.54 -0.64 -9.11
N PRO A 121 -23.64 -1.39 -8.95
CA PRO A 121 -24.30 -2.10 -10.05
C PRO A 121 -24.89 -1.16 -11.12
N ASP A 122 -25.14 0.11 -10.76
CA ASP A 122 -25.66 1.12 -11.69
C ASP A 122 -24.56 1.75 -12.58
N TYR A 123 -23.27 1.47 -12.29
CA TYR A 123 -22.16 1.95 -13.09
C TYR A 123 -21.65 0.84 -14.02
N PRO A 124 -21.54 1.10 -15.33
CA PRO A 124 -21.09 0.07 -16.28
C PRO A 124 -19.57 -0.15 -16.15
N GLY A 125 -19.16 -1.14 -15.36
CA GLY A 125 -17.77 -1.50 -15.13
C GLY A 125 -17.32 -1.23 -13.69
N ASP A 126 -16.04 -0.95 -13.52
CA ASP A 126 -15.42 -0.67 -12.21
C ASP A 126 -15.21 0.84 -12.04
N GLN A 127 -16.01 1.47 -11.19
CA GLN A 127 -15.92 2.91 -10.92
C GLN A 127 -14.60 3.31 -10.24
N TRP A 128 -13.88 2.37 -9.68
CA TRP A 128 -12.58 2.61 -9.01
C TRP A 128 -11.39 2.41 -9.93
N HIS A 129 -11.58 1.80 -11.11
CA HIS A 129 -10.53 1.37 -12.02
C HIS A 129 -9.51 2.47 -12.34
N HIS A 130 -9.96 3.70 -12.62
CA HIS A 130 -9.06 4.82 -12.91
C HIS A 130 -8.12 5.11 -11.74
N GLY A 131 -8.66 5.24 -10.53
CA GLY A 131 -7.86 5.49 -9.32
C GLY A 131 -6.89 4.35 -9.00
N LEU A 132 -7.39 3.11 -9.06
CA LEU A 132 -6.58 1.92 -8.82
C LEU A 132 -5.44 1.79 -9.83
N SER A 133 -5.72 1.92 -11.12
CA SER A 133 -4.69 1.84 -12.18
C SER A 133 -3.67 2.98 -12.10
N THR A 134 -4.12 4.21 -11.76
CA THR A 134 -3.24 5.36 -11.58
C THR A 134 -2.29 5.13 -10.41
N LEU A 135 -2.78 4.60 -9.29
CA LEU A 135 -1.95 4.29 -8.12
C LEU A 135 -0.90 3.23 -8.46
N VAL A 136 -1.30 2.12 -9.08
CA VAL A 136 -0.36 1.05 -9.49
C VAL A 136 0.70 1.59 -10.44
N MET A 137 0.28 2.31 -11.50
CA MET A 137 1.22 2.92 -12.46
C MET A 137 2.23 3.82 -11.75
N THR A 138 1.77 4.66 -10.83
CA THR A 138 2.65 5.55 -10.05
C THR A 138 3.61 4.75 -9.19
N CYS A 139 3.13 3.78 -8.42
CA CYS A 139 3.99 2.93 -7.61
C CYS A 139 5.09 2.26 -8.45
N ARG A 140 4.73 1.66 -9.58
CA ARG A 140 5.71 0.99 -10.46
C ARG A 140 6.72 1.96 -11.06
N SER A 141 6.31 3.19 -11.38
CA SER A 141 7.20 4.21 -11.92
C SER A 141 8.29 4.65 -10.93
N TYR A 142 8.01 4.59 -9.64
CA TYR A 142 8.90 5.07 -8.57
C TYR A 142 9.41 3.99 -7.62
N GLY A 143 9.20 2.71 -7.96
CA GLY A 143 9.70 1.58 -7.16
C GLY A 143 8.99 1.39 -5.84
N LEU A 144 7.74 1.86 -5.72
CA LEU A 144 6.90 1.72 -4.53
C LEU A 144 5.99 0.48 -4.63
N ARG A 145 5.56 -0.01 -3.48
CA ARG A 145 4.56 -1.07 -3.40
C ARG A 145 3.16 -0.48 -3.50
N ALA A 146 2.29 -1.16 -4.25
CA ALA A 146 0.88 -0.80 -4.39
C ALA A 146 0.01 -1.71 -3.52
N ILE A 147 -0.72 -1.16 -2.57
CA ILE A 147 -1.56 -1.89 -1.63
C ILE A 147 -3.02 -1.46 -1.80
N ASP A 148 -3.91 -2.41 -2.07
CA ASP A 148 -5.33 -2.15 -2.19
C ASP A 148 -5.99 -1.98 -0.81
N GLY A 149 -7.06 -1.22 -0.78
CA GLY A 149 -7.78 -0.84 0.42
C GLY A 149 -8.73 -1.90 0.97
N PRO A 150 -9.55 -1.53 1.95
CA PRO A 150 -10.48 -2.44 2.60
C PRO A 150 -11.67 -2.84 1.73
N PHE A 151 -12.26 -3.97 2.06
CA PHE A 151 -13.62 -4.37 1.65
C PHE A 151 -14.49 -4.45 2.91
N GLY A 152 -15.57 -3.67 2.94
CA GLY A 152 -16.27 -3.37 4.18
C GLY A 152 -17.15 -4.48 4.72
N ASP A 153 -17.74 -5.31 3.86
CA ASP A 153 -18.55 -6.45 4.32
C ASP A 153 -17.67 -7.69 4.55
N PHE A 154 -17.25 -7.89 5.80
CA PHE A 154 -16.43 -9.05 6.18
C PHE A 154 -17.20 -10.38 6.20
N ASN A 155 -18.53 -10.37 6.04
CA ASN A 155 -19.33 -11.57 5.89
C ASN A 155 -19.43 -12.01 4.43
N ASP A 156 -19.24 -11.11 3.48
CA ASP A 156 -19.25 -11.38 2.04
C ASP A 156 -17.84 -11.80 1.57
N LYS A 157 -17.55 -13.08 1.69
CA LYS A 157 -16.26 -13.67 1.28
C LYS A 157 -16.06 -13.63 -0.23
N GLU A 158 -17.11 -13.84 -1.02
CA GLU A 158 -17.05 -13.84 -2.48
C GLU A 158 -16.77 -12.43 -3.00
N GLY A 159 -17.45 -11.42 -2.46
CA GLY A 159 -17.19 -10.03 -2.80
C GLY A 159 -15.77 -9.58 -2.42
N TYR A 160 -15.23 -10.04 -1.29
CA TYR A 160 -13.83 -9.78 -0.93
C TYR A 160 -12.86 -10.41 -1.94
N LEU A 161 -13.06 -11.70 -2.29
CA LEU A 161 -12.23 -12.41 -3.25
C LEU A 161 -12.27 -11.75 -4.64
N ASP A 162 -13.45 -11.35 -5.10
CA ASP A 162 -13.61 -10.68 -6.38
C ASP A 162 -12.90 -9.31 -6.40
N ALA A 163 -13.02 -8.54 -5.32
CA ALA A 163 -12.29 -7.28 -5.18
C ALA A 163 -10.77 -7.52 -5.16
N ALA A 164 -10.29 -8.52 -4.41
CA ALA A 164 -8.88 -8.88 -4.33
C ALA A 164 -8.32 -9.34 -5.68
N LYS A 165 -9.05 -10.20 -6.41
CA LYS A 165 -8.65 -10.68 -7.75
C LYS A 165 -8.57 -9.54 -8.77
N ARG A 166 -9.52 -8.60 -8.74
CA ARG A 166 -9.45 -7.40 -9.61
C ARG A 166 -8.22 -6.56 -9.30
N ALA A 167 -7.94 -6.31 -8.00
CA ALA A 167 -6.76 -5.57 -7.60
C ALA A 167 -5.46 -6.27 -8.02
N ALA A 168 -5.33 -7.58 -7.77
CA ALA A 168 -4.19 -8.37 -8.21
C ALA A 168 -3.99 -8.33 -9.73
N ALA A 169 -5.08 -8.41 -10.51
CA ALA A 169 -5.03 -8.39 -11.97
C ALA A 169 -4.48 -7.07 -12.55
N ILE A 170 -4.64 -5.94 -11.86
CA ILE A 170 -4.07 -4.64 -12.28
C ILE A 170 -2.72 -4.34 -11.63
N GLY A 171 -2.20 -5.21 -10.77
CA GLY A 171 -0.82 -5.16 -10.27
C GLY A 171 -0.64 -4.72 -8.83
N PHE A 172 -1.67 -4.74 -8.00
CA PHE A 172 -1.50 -4.61 -6.55
C PHE A 172 -0.77 -5.81 -5.96
N GLU A 173 -0.01 -5.59 -4.89
CA GLU A 173 0.79 -6.61 -4.20
C GLU A 173 0.12 -7.15 -2.94
N GLY A 174 -0.96 -6.51 -2.52
CA GLY A 174 -1.71 -6.88 -1.32
C GLY A 174 -2.99 -6.09 -1.19
N LYS A 175 -3.79 -6.47 -0.20
CA LYS A 175 -5.07 -5.85 0.12
C LYS A 175 -5.27 -5.82 1.64
N TRP A 176 -5.92 -4.77 2.14
CA TRP A 176 -6.26 -4.70 3.56
C TRP A 176 -7.25 -5.79 3.95
N ALA A 177 -6.96 -6.45 5.06
CA ALA A 177 -7.88 -7.29 5.79
C ALA A 177 -8.30 -6.54 7.07
N ILE A 178 -9.58 -6.18 7.18
CA ILE A 178 -10.14 -5.47 8.33
C ILE A 178 -10.78 -6.41 9.37
N HIS A 179 -10.83 -7.69 9.04
CA HIS A 179 -11.32 -8.75 9.90
C HIS A 179 -10.49 -10.04 9.68
N PRO A 180 -10.26 -10.88 10.72
CA PRO A 180 -9.49 -12.11 10.58
C PRO A 180 -9.98 -13.06 9.48
N SER A 181 -11.29 -13.10 9.20
CA SER A 181 -11.86 -13.93 8.12
C SER A 181 -11.39 -13.55 6.72
N GLN A 182 -10.79 -12.38 6.54
CA GLN A 182 -10.27 -11.90 5.26
C GLN A 182 -8.79 -12.25 5.03
N ILE A 183 -8.05 -12.65 6.07
CA ILE A 183 -6.60 -12.86 6.00
C ILE A 183 -6.25 -13.99 5.03
N ASP A 184 -6.88 -15.16 5.21
CA ASP A 184 -6.61 -16.32 4.35
C ASP A 184 -7.02 -16.06 2.90
N LEU A 185 -8.12 -15.32 2.70
CA LEU A 185 -8.59 -14.93 1.36
C LEU A 185 -7.60 -13.98 0.66
N ALA A 186 -7.03 -13.02 1.40
CA ALA A 186 -5.99 -12.15 0.86
C ALA A 186 -4.74 -12.95 0.51
N ASN A 187 -4.29 -13.81 1.40
CA ASN A 187 -3.11 -14.65 1.17
C ASN A 187 -3.29 -15.58 -0.03
N GLU A 188 -4.48 -16.15 -0.23
CA GLU A 188 -4.79 -16.98 -1.40
C GLU A 188 -4.59 -16.22 -2.71
N VAL A 189 -5.08 -14.97 -2.78
CA VAL A 189 -5.05 -14.18 -4.03
C VAL A 189 -3.67 -13.58 -4.29
N PHE A 190 -2.98 -13.07 -3.26
CA PHE A 190 -1.71 -12.36 -3.43
C PHE A 190 -0.47 -13.24 -3.26
N SER A 191 -0.64 -14.53 -2.96
CA SER A 191 0.45 -15.50 -3.04
C SER A 191 0.53 -16.10 -4.45
N PRO A 192 1.69 -16.04 -5.12
CA PRO A 192 1.81 -16.59 -6.45
C PRO A 192 1.57 -18.12 -6.44
N PRO A 193 0.76 -18.64 -7.36
CA PRO A 193 0.56 -20.10 -7.48
C PRO A 193 1.89 -20.83 -7.71
N LYS A 194 2.03 -22.01 -7.15
CA LYS A 194 3.27 -22.81 -7.28
C LYS A 194 3.68 -23.02 -8.74
N GLU A 195 2.70 -23.24 -9.61
CA GLU A 195 2.93 -23.43 -11.05
C GLU A 195 3.56 -22.20 -11.71
N GLU A 196 3.14 -20.97 -11.31
CA GLU A 196 3.74 -19.72 -11.80
C GLU A 196 5.17 -19.55 -11.28
N ILE A 197 5.40 -19.89 -10.02
CA ILE A 197 6.76 -19.88 -9.43
C ILE A 197 7.68 -20.84 -10.18
N ASP A 198 7.23 -22.06 -10.43
CA ASP A 198 8.01 -23.08 -11.14
C ASP A 198 8.25 -22.70 -12.61
N LYS A 199 7.27 -22.04 -13.25
CA LYS A 199 7.43 -21.48 -14.61
C LYS A 199 8.46 -20.35 -14.63
N ALA A 200 8.36 -19.40 -13.69
CA ALA A 200 9.30 -18.29 -13.59
C ALA A 200 10.74 -18.78 -13.36
N LYS A 201 10.95 -19.74 -12.46
CA LYS A 201 12.26 -20.37 -12.21
C LYS A 201 12.82 -21.03 -13.47
N ARG A 202 12.01 -21.75 -14.26
CA ARG A 202 12.46 -22.34 -15.52
C ARG A 202 12.88 -21.27 -16.54
N ILE A 203 12.10 -20.20 -16.67
CA ILE A 203 12.43 -19.08 -17.58
C ILE A 203 13.78 -18.46 -17.20
N LEU A 204 14.01 -18.18 -15.91
CA LEU A 204 15.27 -17.63 -15.43
C LEU A 204 16.46 -18.55 -15.73
N LEU A 205 16.32 -19.84 -15.48
CA LEU A 205 17.37 -20.84 -15.78
C LEU A 205 17.69 -20.89 -17.27
N GLU A 206 16.71 -20.84 -18.16
CA GLU A 206 16.95 -20.84 -19.61
C GLU A 206 17.58 -19.53 -20.09
N LEU A 207 17.20 -18.39 -19.50
CA LEU A 207 17.85 -17.09 -19.76
C LEU A 207 19.32 -17.10 -19.33
N GLU A 208 19.64 -17.64 -18.16
CA GLU A 208 21.02 -17.77 -17.68
C GLU A 208 21.86 -18.65 -18.60
N LYS A 209 21.32 -19.79 -19.08
CA LYS A 209 21.99 -20.67 -20.06
C LYS A 209 22.22 -19.95 -21.39
N ALA A 210 21.20 -19.27 -21.92
CA ALA A 210 21.30 -18.53 -23.16
C ALA A 210 22.36 -17.41 -23.08
N ALA A 211 22.40 -16.69 -21.94
CA ALA A 211 23.41 -15.68 -21.69
C ALA A 211 24.84 -16.26 -21.65
N ALA A 212 25.02 -17.42 -20.98
CA ALA A 212 26.30 -18.13 -20.92
C ALA A 212 26.76 -18.63 -22.30
N GLU A 213 25.83 -18.93 -23.21
CA GLU A 213 26.09 -19.33 -24.60
C GLU A 213 26.23 -18.16 -25.56
N GLY A 214 26.15 -16.91 -25.07
CA GLY A 214 26.24 -15.68 -25.90
C GLY A 214 25.02 -15.44 -26.78
N LYS A 215 23.88 -16.08 -26.50
CA LYS A 215 22.60 -15.89 -27.18
C LYS A 215 21.81 -14.76 -26.49
N GLY A 216 21.41 -13.75 -27.25
CA GLY A 216 20.69 -12.56 -26.71
C GLY A 216 19.22 -12.78 -26.34
N ALA A 217 18.65 -13.95 -26.60
CA ALA A 217 17.28 -14.35 -26.21
C ALA A 217 17.19 -15.87 -26.14
N ALA A 218 16.34 -16.37 -25.26
CA ALA A 218 15.98 -17.78 -25.11
C ALA A 218 14.55 -18.01 -25.58
#